data_4900a6dc3010ce97ee55b141ed037c0b
#
_entry.id   4900a6dc3010ce97ee55b141ed037c0b
#
_cell.length_a   1.000
_cell.length_b   1.000
_cell.length_c   1.000
_cell.angle_alpha   90.00
_cell.angle_beta   90.00
_cell.angle_gamma   90.00
#
_symmetry.space_group_name_H-M   'P 1'
#
loop_
_entity.id
_entity.type
_entity.pdbx_description
1 polymer ?
#
loop_
_entity_poly.entity_id
_entity_poly.type
_entity_poly.pdbx_seq_one_letter_code
_entity_poly.pdbx_strand_id
1 'polypeptide(L)'
;MFKKDFPYFQNSTTVYLDNGATTQKPKAVIDSQVDYYEKYCSNTHRSNFGHANKATQEFEKTRVLLKEFINASKNEEIIFTKGVTESINFIATSFAKDFKTVIISSLEHHSNMVPWHMQGRTLGAGLEVVNCNKNLDFDLEHFEELLKANPNAFVSITHISNAFGKIHDIKNIIKLAHDYKAVVMIDAAQSLAHFKIDVQELDVDF
;
A
#
# COMPACT_ATOMS: atom_id res chain seq x y z
N MET A 1 20.09 -18.13 -8.70
CA MET A 1 18.63 -18.36 -8.64
C MET A 1 18.27 -18.55 -7.16
N PHE A 2 17.39 -17.69 -6.63
CA PHE A 2 17.07 -17.63 -5.19
C PHE A 2 16.14 -18.74 -4.68
N LYS A 3 15.65 -19.63 -5.55
CA LYS A 3 14.68 -20.69 -5.19
C LYS A 3 15.13 -21.56 -4.00
N LYS A 4 16.45 -21.78 -3.84
CA LYS A 4 17.04 -22.53 -2.73
C LYS A 4 16.84 -21.86 -1.36
N ASP A 5 16.60 -20.56 -1.34
CA ASP A 5 16.44 -19.80 -0.10
C ASP A 5 15.02 -19.92 0.48
N PHE A 6 14.11 -20.57 -0.25
CA PHE A 6 12.70 -20.76 0.12
C PHE A 6 12.43 -22.24 0.44
N PRO A 7 12.23 -22.61 1.71
CA PRO A 7 11.99 -23.99 2.13
C PRO A 7 10.78 -24.65 1.46
N TYR A 8 9.74 -23.86 1.12
CA TYR A 8 8.58 -24.39 0.40
C TYR A 8 8.97 -25.14 -0.87
N PHE A 9 9.88 -24.59 -1.67
CA PHE A 9 10.30 -25.20 -2.94
C PHE A 9 11.27 -26.37 -2.78
N GLN A 10 11.80 -26.60 -1.57
CA GLN A 10 12.56 -27.81 -1.25
C GLN A 10 11.64 -28.99 -0.93
N ASN A 11 10.43 -28.71 -0.46
CA ASN A 11 9.46 -29.68 0.03
C ASN A 11 8.26 -29.87 -0.92
N SER A 12 8.24 -29.20 -2.07
CA SER A 12 7.13 -29.24 -3.02
C SER A 12 7.62 -29.29 -4.46
N THR A 13 6.96 -30.12 -5.26
CA THR A 13 7.15 -30.20 -6.72
C THR A 13 6.17 -29.27 -7.47
N THR A 14 5.28 -28.60 -6.76
CA THR A 14 4.27 -27.71 -7.33
C THR A 14 4.92 -26.50 -7.99
N VAL A 15 4.48 -26.16 -9.19
CA VAL A 15 4.76 -24.87 -9.82
C VAL A 15 3.85 -23.82 -9.17
N TYR A 16 4.42 -22.96 -8.33
CA TYR A 16 3.68 -21.94 -7.60
C TYR A 16 3.68 -20.62 -8.37
N LEU A 17 2.51 -20.16 -8.80
CA LEU A 17 2.35 -18.94 -9.61
C LEU A 17 1.46 -17.88 -8.92
N ASP A 18 1.06 -18.12 -7.66
CA ASP A 18 0.11 -17.25 -6.93
C ASP A 18 0.81 -16.33 -5.91
N ASN A 19 1.99 -15.81 -6.27
CA ASN A 19 2.73 -14.88 -5.40
C ASN A 19 2.02 -13.53 -5.21
N GLY A 20 1.17 -13.13 -6.18
CA GLY A 20 0.36 -11.91 -6.06
C GLY A 20 -0.63 -11.96 -4.90
N ALA A 21 -1.17 -13.15 -4.59
CA ALA A 21 -2.04 -13.35 -3.43
C ALA A 21 -1.25 -13.67 -2.15
N THR A 22 -0.24 -14.56 -2.24
CA THR A 22 0.58 -14.98 -1.09
C THR A 22 1.99 -15.33 -1.53
N THR A 23 2.96 -14.56 -1.11
CA THR A 23 4.38 -14.81 -1.39
C THR A 23 4.95 -15.86 -0.42
N GLN A 24 5.68 -16.84 -0.95
CA GLN A 24 6.42 -17.81 -0.13
C GLN A 24 7.50 -17.11 0.69
N LYS A 25 7.75 -17.62 1.89
CA LYS A 25 8.68 -16.99 2.83
C LYS A 25 10.09 -17.57 2.68
N PRO A 26 11.12 -16.73 2.53
CA PRO A 26 12.51 -17.23 2.58
C PRO A 26 12.87 -17.72 3.98
N LYS A 27 13.85 -18.61 4.04
CA LYS A 27 14.32 -19.21 5.31
C LYS A 27 14.69 -18.14 6.35
N ALA A 28 15.34 -17.06 5.95
CA ALA A 28 15.73 -15.97 6.86
C ALA A 28 14.52 -15.34 7.58
N VAL A 29 13.37 -15.19 6.90
CA VAL A 29 12.15 -14.67 7.52
C VAL A 29 11.56 -15.65 8.51
N ILE A 30 11.55 -16.95 8.15
CA ILE A 30 11.06 -18.01 9.04
C ILE A 30 11.93 -18.06 10.30
N ASP A 31 13.25 -18.08 10.14
CA ASP A 31 14.19 -18.15 11.25
C ASP A 31 14.09 -16.94 12.17
N SER A 32 13.89 -15.75 11.63
CA SER A 32 13.74 -14.55 12.46
C SER A 32 12.49 -14.60 13.34
N GLN A 33 11.39 -15.20 12.85
CA GLN A 33 10.19 -15.41 13.67
C GLN A 33 10.43 -16.46 14.77
N VAL A 34 11.11 -17.57 14.44
CA VAL A 34 11.49 -18.58 15.42
C VAL A 34 12.39 -17.96 16.49
N ASP A 35 13.42 -17.24 16.09
CA ASP A 35 14.34 -16.55 17.00
C ASP A 35 13.63 -15.56 17.93
N TYR A 36 12.64 -14.82 17.42
CA TYR A 36 11.83 -13.95 18.24
C TYR A 36 11.08 -14.73 19.32
N TYR A 37 10.33 -15.76 18.94
CA TYR A 37 9.55 -16.54 19.89
C TYR A 37 10.39 -17.31 20.90
N GLU A 38 11.51 -17.88 20.49
CA GLU A 38 12.37 -18.69 21.35
C GLU A 38 13.28 -17.86 22.29
N LYS A 39 13.71 -16.64 21.85
CA LYS A 39 14.81 -15.94 22.52
C LYS A 39 14.42 -14.63 23.21
N TYR A 40 13.43 -13.87 22.69
CA TYR A 40 13.13 -12.55 23.24
C TYR A 40 11.69 -12.06 23.05
N CYS A 41 10.75 -12.97 22.88
CA CYS A 41 9.33 -12.64 22.77
C CYS A 41 8.85 -11.90 24.00
N SER A 42 8.50 -10.63 23.86
CA SER A 42 8.03 -9.79 24.95
C SER A 42 7.29 -8.56 24.43
N ASN A 43 6.61 -7.86 25.36
CA ASN A 43 5.84 -6.67 25.02
C ASN A 43 6.77 -5.51 24.61
N THR A 44 6.47 -4.88 23.47
CA THR A 44 7.18 -3.70 22.99
C THR A 44 6.71 -2.42 23.71
N HIS A 45 7.58 -1.42 23.86
CA HIS A 45 7.33 -0.04 24.36
C HIS A 45 6.85 0.12 25.82
N ARG A 46 6.47 -0.95 26.53
CA ARG A 46 5.84 -0.83 27.86
C ARG A 46 6.59 -1.52 28.99
N SER A 47 7.70 -2.16 28.73
CA SER A 47 8.49 -2.91 29.69
C SER A 47 9.95 -2.51 29.64
N ASN A 48 10.61 -2.50 30.80
CA ASN A 48 12.00 -2.07 30.92
C ASN A 48 12.90 -3.21 31.42
N PHE A 49 12.95 -4.32 30.68
CA PHE A 49 13.88 -5.40 30.90
C PHE A 49 14.51 -5.87 29.58
N GLY A 50 15.61 -6.65 29.62
CA GLY A 50 16.46 -6.93 28.47
C GLY A 50 15.73 -7.41 27.21
N HIS A 51 14.80 -8.38 27.32
CA HIS A 51 14.07 -8.90 26.17
C HIS A 51 13.09 -7.90 25.59
N ALA A 52 12.38 -7.13 26.43
CA ALA A 52 11.46 -6.09 25.99
C ALA A 52 12.20 -4.94 25.28
N ASN A 53 13.35 -4.54 25.78
CA ASN A 53 14.19 -3.54 25.14
C ASN A 53 14.67 -4.04 23.77
N LYS A 54 15.10 -5.30 23.67
CA LYS A 54 15.49 -5.91 22.40
C LYS A 54 14.34 -5.97 21.42
N ALA A 55 13.16 -6.43 21.84
CA ALA A 55 11.97 -6.47 20.98
C ALA A 55 11.58 -5.09 20.46
N THR A 56 11.63 -4.07 21.32
CA THR A 56 11.38 -2.67 20.95
C THR A 56 12.42 -2.17 19.94
N GLN A 57 13.70 -2.44 20.19
CA GLN A 57 14.78 -2.02 19.27
C GLN A 57 14.62 -2.64 17.87
N GLU A 58 14.32 -3.94 17.76
CA GLU A 58 14.12 -4.61 16.45
C GLU A 58 12.86 -4.08 15.74
N PHE A 59 11.79 -3.78 16.49
CA PHE A 59 10.59 -3.18 15.93
C PHE A 59 10.87 -1.79 15.34
N GLU A 60 11.51 -0.90 16.10
CA GLU A 60 11.82 0.45 15.64
C GLU A 60 12.89 0.46 14.53
N LYS A 61 13.87 -0.44 14.58
CA LYS A 61 14.82 -0.64 13.50
C LYS A 61 14.13 -1.00 12.18
N THR A 62 13.11 -1.85 12.23
CA THR A 62 12.30 -2.19 11.04
C THR A 62 11.63 -0.96 10.46
N ARG A 63 11.11 -0.07 11.31
CA ARG A 63 10.52 1.21 10.88
C ARG A 63 11.54 2.09 10.15
N VAL A 64 12.74 2.22 10.70
CA VAL A 64 13.83 2.98 10.07
C VAL A 64 14.21 2.40 8.71
N LEU A 65 14.37 1.08 8.62
CA LEU A 65 14.69 0.41 7.36
C LEU A 65 13.61 0.60 6.29
N LEU A 66 12.33 0.55 6.66
CA LEU A 66 11.23 0.81 5.73
C LEU A 66 11.19 2.26 5.28
N LYS A 67 11.40 3.20 6.21
CA LYS A 67 11.54 4.63 5.88
C LYS A 67 12.63 4.86 4.82
N GLU A 68 13.80 4.27 5.02
CA GLU A 68 14.92 4.37 4.07
C GLU A 68 14.61 3.67 2.74
N PHE A 69 13.92 2.52 2.78
CA PHE A 69 13.59 1.73 1.61
C PHE A 69 12.68 2.46 0.62
N ILE A 70 11.71 3.23 1.13
CA ILE A 70 10.77 4.02 0.31
C ILE A 70 11.16 5.51 0.24
N ASN A 71 12.28 5.89 0.85
CA ASN A 71 12.73 7.29 0.97
C ASN A 71 11.69 8.20 1.63
N ALA A 72 11.00 7.72 2.67
CA ALA A 72 10.12 8.57 3.47
C ALA A 72 10.93 9.58 4.30
N SER A 73 10.35 10.73 4.61
CA SER A 73 11.04 11.84 5.29
C SER A 73 11.25 11.55 6.78
N LYS A 74 10.23 10.99 7.46
CA LYS A 74 10.21 10.77 8.91
C LYS A 74 9.80 9.35 9.26
N ASN A 75 10.25 8.87 10.42
CA ASN A 75 9.85 7.55 10.93
C ASN A 75 8.35 7.46 11.21
N GLU A 76 7.73 8.57 11.60
CA GLU A 76 6.31 8.68 11.91
C GLU A 76 5.41 8.49 10.69
N GLU A 77 5.94 8.62 9.48
CA GLU A 77 5.23 8.34 8.23
C GLU A 77 5.07 6.83 7.97
N ILE A 78 5.80 5.99 8.71
CA ILE A 78 5.69 4.52 8.61
C ILE A 78 4.72 4.00 9.66
N ILE A 79 3.56 3.53 9.23
CA ILE A 79 2.53 2.95 10.12
C ILE A 79 2.37 1.47 9.80
N PHE A 80 2.58 0.62 10.80
CA PHE A 80 2.37 -0.82 10.65
C PHE A 80 0.90 -1.18 10.81
N THR A 81 0.38 -1.94 9.85
CA THR A 81 -0.96 -2.51 9.86
C THR A 81 -0.91 -4.01 9.56
N LYS A 82 -2.04 -4.69 9.62
CA LYS A 82 -2.12 -6.12 9.27
C LYS A 82 -2.05 -6.40 7.77
N GLY A 83 -2.11 -5.35 6.96
CA GLY A 83 -2.05 -5.43 5.50
C GLY A 83 -2.75 -4.25 4.84
N VAL A 84 -2.63 -4.14 3.51
CA VAL A 84 -3.15 -3.02 2.73
C VAL A 84 -4.66 -2.79 2.92
N THR A 85 -5.45 -3.84 3.10
CA THR A 85 -6.89 -3.71 3.38
C THR A 85 -7.16 -2.92 4.66
N GLU A 86 -6.41 -3.17 5.74
CA GLU A 86 -6.53 -2.39 6.98
C GLU A 86 -6.04 -0.96 6.79
N SER A 87 -4.93 -0.76 6.08
CA SER A 87 -4.38 0.57 5.78
C SER A 87 -5.41 1.44 5.05
N ILE A 88 -6.00 0.93 3.98
CA ILE A 88 -7.00 1.67 3.19
C ILE A 88 -8.26 1.95 4.02
N ASN A 89 -8.75 0.97 4.79
CA ASN A 89 -9.89 1.20 5.69
C ASN A 89 -9.58 2.24 6.75
N PHE A 90 -8.36 2.24 7.30
CA PHE A 90 -7.92 3.24 8.28
C PHE A 90 -7.94 4.65 7.68
N ILE A 91 -7.40 4.83 6.47
CA ILE A 91 -7.42 6.11 5.76
C ILE A 91 -8.86 6.50 5.42
N ALA A 92 -9.65 5.60 4.86
CA ALA A 92 -11.03 5.87 4.47
C ALA A 92 -11.90 6.31 5.66
N THR A 93 -11.77 5.64 6.81
CA THR A 93 -12.53 6.01 8.01
C THR A 93 -12.05 7.30 8.67
N SER A 94 -10.76 7.63 8.54
CA SER A 94 -10.18 8.81 9.17
C SER A 94 -10.42 10.08 8.34
N PHE A 95 -10.30 9.99 7.02
CA PHE A 95 -10.23 11.15 6.12
C PHE A 95 -11.42 11.32 5.16
N ALA A 96 -12.21 10.27 4.86
CA ALA A 96 -13.30 10.39 3.88
C ALA A 96 -14.31 11.53 4.20
N LYS A 97 -14.50 11.84 5.47
CA LYS A 97 -15.38 12.93 5.92
C LYS A 97 -14.90 14.34 5.48
N ASP A 98 -13.62 14.48 5.18
CA ASP A 98 -12.99 15.75 4.83
C ASP A 98 -13.10 16.03 3.31
N PHE A 99 -13.58 15.05 2.53
CA PHE A 99 -13.68 15.11 1.08
C PHE A 99 -15.12 14.91 0.61
N LYS A 100 -15.55 15.71 -0.37
CA LYS A 100 -16.88 15.58 -0.99
C LYS A 100 -16.92 14.44 -2.01
N THR A 101 -15.78 14.12 -2.62
CA THR A 101 -15.67 13.12 -3.67
C THR A 101 -14.37 12.33 -3.51
N VAL A 102 -14.46 11.03 -3.70
CA VAL A 102 -13.32 10.12 -3.85
C VAL A 102 -13.28 9.66 -5.31
N ILE A 103 -12.11 9.68 -5.92
CA ILE A 103 -11.87 9.21 -7.30
C ILE A 103 -11.00 7.97 -7.23
N ILE A 104 -11.46 6.89 -7.84
CA ILE A 104 -10.72 5.61 -7.96
C ILE A 104 -10.60 5.21 -9.43
N SER A 105 -9.77 4.21 -9.75
CA SER A 105 -9.75 3.63 -11.10
C SER A 105 -10.71 2.43 -11.23
N SER A 106 -11.03 2.07 -12.46
CA SER A 106 -11.80 0.85 -12.77
C SER A 106 -10.99 -0.45 -12.59
N LEU A 107 -9.69 -0.36 -12.31
CA LEU A 107 -8.81 -1.51 -12.11
C LEU A 107 -8.44 -1.76 -10.65
N GLU A 108 -9.13 -1.12 -9.71
CA GLU A 108 -8.84 -1.26 -8.28
C GLU A 108 -9.16 -2.66 -7.75
N HIS A 109 -8.32 -3.12 -6.83
CA HIS A 109 -8.66 -4.27 -5.98
C HIS A 109 -9.83 -3.92 -5.05
N HIS A 110 -10.65 -4.90 -4.67
CA HIS A 110 -11.77 -4.70 -3.74
C HIS A 110 -11.35 -4.00 -2.44
N SER A 111 -10.13 -4.24 -1.95
CA SER A 111 -9.58 -3.55 -0.77
C SER A 111 -9.50 -2.03 -0.95
N ASN A 112 -9.36 -1.56 -2.18
CA ASN A 112 -9.29 -0.13 -2.52
C ASN A 112 -10.58 0.43 -3.16
N MET A 113 -11.62 -0.37 -3.29
CA MET A 113 -12.91 0.06 -3.81
C MET A 113 -13.97 0.09 -2.70
N VAL A 114 -14.11 -1.03 -1.97
CA VAL A 114 -15.19 -1.22 -0.99
C VAL A 114 -15.17 -0.23 0.16
N PRO A 115 -14.00 0.10 0.77
CA PRO A 115 -13.97 1.09 1.86
C PRO A 115 -14.53 2.44 1.45
N TRP A 116 -14.16 2.94 0.28
CA TRP A 116 -14.65 4.23 -0.23
C TRP A 116 -16.13 4.22 -0.52
N HIS A 117 -16.64 3.13 -1.12
CA HIS A 117 -18.07 2.96 -1.37
C HIS A 117 -18.87 2.93 -0.05
N MET A 118 -18.36 2.26 0.98
CA MET A 118 -19.01 2.22 2.30
C MET A 118 -19.01 3.59 2.97
N GLN A 119 -17.89 4.33 2.93
CA GLN A 119 -17.80 5.67 3.49
C GLN A 119 -18.68 6.66 2.72
N GLY A 120 -18.75 6.55 1.39
CA GLY A 120 -19.65 7.35 0.56
C GLY A 120 -21.11 7.22 0.99
N ARG A 121 -21.57 5.97 1.25
CA ARG A 121 -22.92 5.73 1.77
C ARG A 121 -23.16 6.31 3.17
N THR A 122 -22.16 6.28 4.04
CA THR A 122 -22.29 6.70 5.44
C THR A 122 -22.13 8.22 5.59
N LEU A 123 -21.22 8.82 4.84
CA LEU A 123 -20.84 10.23 4.98
C LEU A 123 -21.35 11.12 3.84
N GLY A 124 -21.98 10.54 2.82
CA GLY A 124 -22.51 11.28 1.67
C GLY A 124 -21.44 11.72 0.66
N ALA A 125 -20.20 11.20 0.75
CA ALA A 125 -19.17 11.48 -0.24
C ALA A 125 -19.51 10.80 -1.59
N GLY A 126 -19.32 11.52 -2.70
CA GLY A 126 -19.42 10.94 -4.04
C GLY A 126 -18.29 9.95 -4.29
N LEU A 127 -18.54 8.92 -5.09
CA LEU A 127 -17.51 8.01 -5.60
C LEU A 127 -17.52 8.07 -7.13
N GLU A 128 -16.43 8.55 -7.69
CA GLU A 128 -16.21 8.64 -9.13
C GLU A 128 -15.18 7.60 -9.56
N VAL A 129 -15.36 7.05 -10.77
CA VAL A 129 -14.50 5.98 -11.28
C VAL A 129 -13.89 6.40 -12.60
N VAL A 130 -12.56 6.51 -12.63
CA VAL A 130 -11.82 6.73 -13.88
C VAL A 130 -11.85 5.47 -14.72
N ASN A 131 -12.23 5.61 -15.98
CA ASN A 131 -12.24 4.52 -16.94
C ASN A 131 -10.81 4.13 -17.34
N CYS A 132 -10.67 2.91 -17.84
CA CYS A 132 -9.52 2.48 -18.62
C CYS A 132 -9.96 2.16 -20.04
N ASN A 133 -9.06 2.36 -21.00
CA ASN A 133 -9.32 2.00 -22.40
C ASN A 133 -9.29 0.46 -22.61
N LYS A 134 -9.48 0.01 -23.84
CA LYS A 134 -9.46 -1.43 -24.19
C LYS A 134 -8.11 -2.11 -23.94
N ASN A 135 -7.02 -1.35 -23.85
CA ASN A 135 -5.69 -1.84 -23.53
C ASN A 135 -5.39 -1.75 -22.02
N LEU A 136 -6.40 -1.43 -21.21
CA LEU A 136 -6.29 -1.19 -19.76
C LEU A 136 -5.38 0.00 -19.41
N ASP A 137 -5.18 0.94 -20.34
CA ASP A 137 -4.50 2.19 -20.04
C ASP A 137 -5.45 3.10 -19.28
N PHE A 138 -4.92 3.77 -18.25
CA PHE A 138 -5.64 4.75 -17.46
C PHE A 138 -6.02 5.97 -18.33
N ASP A 139 -7.28 6.36 -18.32
CA ASP A 139 -7.80 7.47 -19.10
C ASP A 139 -7.52 8.81 -18.40
N LEU A 140 -6.39 9.42 -18.75
CA LEU A 140 -5.96 10.71 -18.17
C LEU A 140 -6.91 11.87 -18.56
N GLU A 141 -7.55 11.84 -19.73
CA GLU A 141 -8.49 12.89 -20.14
C GLU A 141 -9.75 12.82 -19.27
N HIS A 142 -10.34 11.64 -19.14
CA HIS A 142 -11.48 11.43 -18.24
C HIS A 142 -11.13 11.74 -16.78
N PHE A 143 -9.92 11.38 -16.35
CA PHE A 143 -9.45 11.71 -14.98
C PHE A 143 -9.39 13.24 -14.76
N GLU A 144 -8.86 13.97 -15.73
CA GLU A 144 -8.80 15.43 -15.65
C GLU A 144 -10.21 16.06 -15.63
N GLU A 145 -11.16 15.53 -16.42
CA GLU A 145 -12.57 15.96 -16.37
C GLU A 145 -13.18 15.77 -14.98
N LEU A 146 -12.94 14.61 -14.36
CA LEU A 146 -13.40 14.33 -12.99
C LEU A 146 -12.77 15.27 -11.96
N LEU A 147 -11.48 15.57 -12.08
CA LEU A 147 -10.79 16.52 -11.20
C LEU A 147 -11.32 17.94 -11.35
N LYS A 148 -11.61 18.40 -12.59
CA LYS A 148 -12.23 19.70 -12.87
C LYS A 148 -13.62 19.82 -12.23
N ALA A 149 -14.40 18.74 -12.30
CA ALA A 149 -15.73 18.70 -11.70
C ALA A 149 -15.70 18.60 -10.16
N ASN A 150 -14.61 18.02 -9.60
CA ASN A 150 -14.45 17.72 -8.17
C ASN A 150 -13.11 18.24 -7.63
N PRO A 151 -12.88 19.55 -7.56
CA PRO A 151 -11.64 20.09 -7.00
C PRO A 151 -11.52 19.70 -5.52
N ASN A 152 -10.29 19.50 -5.05
CA ASN A 152 -9.96 18.99 -3.73
C ASN A 152 -10.53 17.58 -3.45
N ALA A 153 -10.67 16.71 -4.47
CA ALA A 153 -11.07 15.32 -4.29
C ALA A 153 -9.99 14.51 -3.54
N PHE A 154 -10.38 13.37 -2.99
CA PHE A 154 -9.43 12.33 -2.59
C PHE A 154 -9.28 11.34 -3.75
N VAL A 155 -8.05 11.07 -4.17
CA VAL A 155 -7.73 10.14 -5.26
C VAL A 155 -7.08 8.90 -4.69
N SER A 156 -7.58 7.71 -5.02
CA SER A 156 -7.06 6.44 -4.53
C SER A 156 -6.87 5.47 -5.68
N ILE A 157 -5.61 5.26 -6.11
CA ILE A 157 -5.28 4.54 -7.34
C ILE A 157 -4.28 3.43 -7.07
N THR A 158 -4.52 2.24 -7.63
CA THR A 158 -3.53 1.17 -7.63
C THR A 158 -2.36 1.48 -8.57
N HIS A 159 -1.13 1.22 -8.13
CA HIS A 159 0.04 1.37 -8.99
C HIS A 159 0.13 0.24 -10.01
N ILE A 160 -0.07 -1.01 -9.56
CA ILE A 160 -0.08 -2.20 -10.42
C ILE A 160 -1.33 -3.02 -10.13
N SER A 161 -2.11 -3.31 -11.16
CA SER A 161 -3.27 -4.18 -11.03
C SER A 161 -2.86 -5.61 -10.68
N ASN A 162 -3.41 -6.15 -9.60
CA ASN A 162 -3.19 -7.53 -9.20
C ASN A 162 -3.76 -8.56 -10.19
N ALA A 163 -4.78 -8.19 -10.96
CA ALA A 163 -5.45 -9.07 -11.90
C ALA A 163 -4.77 -9.07 -13.29
N PHE A 164 -4.31 -7.92 -13.75
CA PHE A 164 -3.83 -7.73 -15.11
C PHE A 164 -2.33 -7.44 -15.20
N GLY A 165 -1.67 -7.13 -14.09
CA GLY A 165 -0.27 -6.69 -14.09
C GLY A 165 -0.06 -5.34 -14.81
N LYS A 166 -1.13 -4.60 -15.09
CA LYS A 166 -1.06 -3.28 -15.71
C LYS A 166 -0.44 -2.29 -14.74
N ILE A 167 0.54 -1.54 -15.22
CA ILE A 167 1.25 -0.51 -14.45
C ILE A 167 0.68 0.85 -14.86
N HIS A 168 0.23 1.64 -13.87
CA HIS A 168 -0.20 3.01 -14.08
C HIS A 168 0.98 3.97 -13.96
N ASP A 169 0.97 5.03 -14.74
CA ASP A 169 1.93 6.14 -14.62
C ASP A 169 1.53 7.05 -13.45
N ILE A 170 1.80 6.55 -12.23
CA ILE A 170 1.41 7.25 -11.00
C ILE A 170 2.06 8.63 -10.87
N LYS A 171 3.23 8.86 -11.44
CA LYS A 171 3.91 10.17 -11.40
C LYS A 171 3.09 11.25 -12.10
N ASN A 172 2.57 10.93 -13.29
CA ASN A 172 1.70 11.86 -14.01
C ASN A 172 0.31 11.97 -13.37
N ILE A 173 -0.22 10.88 -12.83
CA ILE A 173 -1.51 10.88 -12.11
C ILE A 173 -1.43 11.77 -10.86
N ILE A 174 -0.41 11.61 -10.02
CA ILE A 174 -0.21 12.42 -8.80
C ILE A 174 -0.06 13.90 -9.17
N LYS A 175 0.83 14.21 -10.13
CA LYS A 175 1.04 15.59 -10.56
C LYS A 175 -0.27 16.24 -11.03
N LEU A 176 -1.02 15.57 -11.90
CA LEU A 176 -2.30 16.08 -12.41
C LEU A 176 -3.31 16.28 -11.28
N ALA A 177 -3.40 15.34 -10.33
CA ALA A 177 -4.28 15.45 -9.17
C ALA A 177 -3.93 16.67 -8.30
N HIS A 178 -2.63 16.90 -8.04
CA HIS A 178 -2.17 18.05 -7.25
C HIS A 178 -2.43 19.39 -7.93
N ASP A 179 -2.40 19.46 -9.28
CA ASP A 179 -2.77 20.68 -10.03
C ASP A 179 -4.23 21.11 -9.72
N TYR A 180 -5.09 20.15 -9.32
CA TYR A 180 -6.48 20.38 -8.87
C TYR A 180 -6.65 20.32 -7.35
N LYS A 181 -5.55 20.35 -6.58
CA LYS A 181 -5.52 20.31 -5.10
C LYS A 181 -6.13 19.02 -4.52
N ALA A 182 -6.16 17.96 -5.28
CA ALA A 182 -6.57 16.65 -4.78
C ALA A 182 -5.48 16.05 -3.90
N VAL A 183 -5.88 15.24 -2.92
CA VAL A 183 -5.00 14.44 -2.08
C VAL A 183 -4.91 13.04 -2.68
N VAL A 184 -3.71 12.46 -2.76
CA VAL A 184 -3.48 11.21 -3.49
C VAL A 184 -2.96 10.10 -2.58
N MET A 185 -3.64 8.98 -2.60
CA MET A 185 -3.19 7.71 -2.04
C MET A 185 -2.87 6.71 -3.16
N ILE A 186 -1.73 6.02 -3.04
CA ILE A 186 -1.33 4.97 -3.99
C ILE A 186 -1.35 3.60 -3.31
N ASP A 187 -2.18 2.68 -3.81
CA ASP A 187 -2.09 1.26 -3.45
C ASP A 187 -0.88 0.63 -4.16
N ALA A 188 0.20 0.46 -3.42
CA ALA A 188 1.46 -0.11 -3.87
C ALA A 188 1.61 -1.61 -3.52
N ALA A 189 0.53 -2.31 -3.15
CA ALA A 189 0.58 -3.71 -2.70
C ALA A 189 1.30 -4.64 -3.68
N GLN A 190 1.11 -4.43 -4.99
CA GLN A 190 1.76 -5.24 -6.03
C GLN A 190 3.07 -4.64 -6.55
N SER A 191 3.35 -3.37 -6.29
CA SER A 191 4.50 -2.68 -6.90
C SER A 191 5.72 -2.61 -5.99
N LEU A 192 5.53 -2.43 -4.68
CA LEU A 192 6.64 -2.19 -3.74
C LEU A 192 7.69 -3.31 -3.71
N ALA A 193 7.28 -4.57 -3.99
CA ALA A 193 8.19 -5.70 -4.06
C ALA A 193 8.98 -5.80 -5.40
N HIS A 194 8.57 -5.05 -6.42
CA HIS A 194 9.12 -5.15 -7.78
C HIS A 194 9.86 -3.91 -8.23
N PHE A 195 9.48 -2.74 -7.73
CA PHE A 195 10.04 -1.45 -8.13
C PHE A 195 10.55 -0.68 -6.93
N LYS A 196 11.61 0.08 -7.13
CA LYS A 196 11.99 1.10 -6.17
C LYS A 196 10.93 2.20 -6.21
N ILE A 197 10.31 2.46 -5.08
CA ILE A 197 9.36 3.56 -4.88
C ILE A 197 10.06 4.61 -4.02
N ASP A 198 10.04 5.84 -4.49
CA ASP A 198 10.56 7.00 -3.78
C ASP A 198 9.38 7.95 -3.54
N VAL A 199 8.86 7.92 -2.30
CA VAL A 199 7.63 8.66 -1.97
C VAL A 199 7.83 10.17 -2.00
N GLN A 200 9.06 10.66 -1.77
CA GLN A 200 9.37 12.08 -1.87
C GLN A 200 9.48 12.54 -3.34
N GLU A 201 10.10 11.73 -4.22
CA GLU A 201 10.15 12.04 -5.65
C GLU A 201 8.76 12.02 -6.29
N LEU A 202 7.88 11.12 -5.84
CA LEU A 202 6.51 11.02 -6.31
C LEU A 202 5.61 12.14 -5.76
N ASP A 203 6.00 12.76 -4.64
CA ASP A 203 5.18 13.73 -3.91
C ASP A 203 3.80 13.16 -3.53
N VAL A 204 3.75 11.89 -3.18
CA VAL A 204 2.51 11.20 -2.81
C VAL A 204 2.14 11.49 -1.36
N ASP A 205 0.84 11.65 -1.07
CA ASP A 205 0.34 11.97 0.28
C ASP A 205 0.21 10.72 1.18
N PHE A 206 -0.20 9.57 0.59
CA PHE A 206 -0.38 8.30 1.31
C PHE A 206 0.05 7.09 0.48
#